data_ed598358713c97548b545f08394d7148
#
_entry.id   ed598358713c97548b545f08394d7148
#
_cell.length_a   1.000
_cell.length_b   1.000
_cell.length_c   1.000
_cell.angle_alpha   90.00
_cell.angle_beta   90.00
_cell.angle_gamma   90.00
#
_symmetry.space_group_name_H-M   'P 1'
#
loop_
_entity.id
_entity.type
_entity.pdbx_description
1 polymer ?
#
loop_
_entity_poly.entity_id
_entity_poly.type
_entity_poly.pdbx_seq_one_letter_code
_entity_poly.pdbx_strand_id
1 'polypeptide(L)'
;MHPARSARVRAVRLALLLLCAASAAPDRAWGAAPAETPAAAVHPYAAHVAEASQRFGVPEVWIWRVMHVESRGKPRALSHAGAMGLMQIMPATWAMLTAQHRLGSDPFDVRANILAGAAYLRAMWDRYRDVRLMLAAYNAGPGRADAYAAGRRGLPAETVAYVAAIAPALGAPAVPSAAMARTAEPPSWRSALLFTEQRSDTPAATSVQRGDVAAAGPSHSAPAPSPLFVPLSGDNR
;
A
#
# COMPACT_ATOMS: atom_id res chain seq x y z
N MET A 1 22.25 39.70 58.38
CA MET A 1 23.53 40.44 58.64
C MET A 1 24.20 40.65 57.30
N HIS A 2 24.31 41.88 56.87
CA HIS A 2 25.14 42.55 55.84
C HIS A 2 26.64 42.32 56.06
N PRO A 3 27.58 42.72 55.13
CA PRO A 3 27.49 43.57 53.91
C PRO A 3 28.38 43.10 52.75
N ALA A 4 28.16 43.49 51.49
CA ALA A 4 28.59 44.70 50.74
C ALA A 4 30.12 44.90 50.52
N ARG A 5 30.47 45.18 49.26
CA ARG A 5 31.39 46.22 48.71
C ARG A 5 32.02 45.78 47.40
N SER A 6 31.69 46.32 46.19
CA SER A 6 32.09 47.59 45.59
C SER A 6 33.61 47.81 45.38
N ALA A 7 33.99 48.09 44.11
CA ALA A 7 34.97 49.06 43.58
C ALA A 7 35.19 48.80 42.07
N ARG A 8 34.84 49.61 41.10
CA ARG A 8 35.30 50.93 40.62
C ARG A 8 36.82 51.05 40.50
N VAL A 9 37.31 51.22 39.26
CA VAL A 9 38.43 52.09 38.84
C VAL A 9 38.38 52.16 37.30
N ARG A 10 37.89 53.20 36.62
CA ARG A 10 38.58 54.49 36.20
C ARG A 10 39.73 54.21 35.22
N ALA A 11 39.50 54.39 33.92
CA ALA A 11 39.89 55.53 33.04
C ALA A 11 41.37 55.90 33.02
N VAL A 12 42.01 55.88 31.85
CA VAL A 12 42.93 56.95 31.38
C VAL A 12 43.00 56.99 29.87
N ARG A 13 42.92 58.17 29.34
CA ARG A 13 43.02 58.64 27.97
C ARG A 13 44.43 58.46 27.42
N LEU A 14 44.59 58.26 26.11
CA LEU A 14 45.53 59.10 25.35
C LEU A 14 45.15 59.15 23.88
N ALA A 15 45.01 60.35 23.37
CA ALA A 15 44.81 60.68 21.96
C ALA A 15 46.17 60.63 21.22
N LEU A 16 46.20 60.12 20.04
CA LEU A 16 47.25 60.47 19.09
C LEU A 16 46.62 60.64 17.69
N LEU A 17 46.53 61.91 17.28
CA LEU A 17 46.24 62.37 15.92
C LEU A 17 47.43 61.99 15.03
N LEU A 18 47.16 61.24 13.95
CA LEU A 18 48.03 61.24 12.81
C LEU A 18 47.13 61.30 11.52
N LEU A 19 47.23 62.48 10.95
CA LEU A 19 46.64 62.88 9.70
C LEU A 19 47.39 62.21 8.53
N CYS A 20 46.79 61.28 7.82
CA CYS A 20 47.26 60.85 6.52
C CYS A 20 46.10 60.98 5.50
N ALA A 21 46.23 62.01 4.65
CA ALA A 21 45.46 62.18 3.46
C ALA A 21 45.78 60.99 2.50
N ALA A 22 44.82 60.21 2.14
CA ALA A 22 44.93 59.26 1.03
C ALA A 22 43.63 59.23 0.24
N SER A 23 43.74 59.75 -0.94
CA SER A 23 43.04 59.54 -2.18
C SER A 23 41.73 58.75 -2.13
N ALA A 24 40.63 59.46 -2.30
CA ALA A 24 39.33 58.89 -2.69
C ALA A 24 39.41 58.28 -4.10
N ALA A 25 39.47 56.95 -4.20
CA ALA A 25 39.04 56.23 -5.34
C ALA A 25 37.53 55.92 -5.21
N PRO A 26 36.70 56.17 -6.21
CA PRO A 26 35.31 55.79 -6.13
C PRO A 26 35.25 54.25 -6.32
N ASP A 27 35.06 53.53 -5.23
CA ASP A 27 34.61 52.13 -5.32
C ASP A 27 33.30 52.12 -6.05
N ARG A 28 33.37 51.72 -7.33
CA ARG A 28 32.21 51.19 -8.03
C ARG A 28 31.81 49.92 -7.27
N ALA A 29 30.91 50.09 -6.34
CA ALA A 29 30.11 48.97 -5.86
C ALA A 29 29.34 48.43 -7.09
N TRP A 30 29.92 47.41 -7.71
CA TRP A 30 29.20 46.56 -8.61
C TRP A 30 28.15 45.89 -7.73
N GLY A 31 26.91 46.43 -7.85
CA GLY A 31 25.75 45.78 -7.24
C GLY A 31 25.69 44.34 -7.76
N ALA A 32 26.16 43.41 -6.93
CA ALA A 32 25.84 41.99 -7.13
C ALA A 32 24.31 41.94 -7.12
N ALA A 33 23.71 41.77 -8.32
CA ALA A 33 22.32 41.41 -8.42
C ALA A 33 22.10 40.22 -7.47
N PRO A 34 21.03 40.22 -6.64
CA PRO A 34 20.75 39.07 -5.80
C PRO A 34 20.75 37.86 -6.74
N ALA A 35 21.61 36.90 -6.44
CA ALA A 35 21.61 35.63 -7.14
C ALA A 35 20.19 35.08 -7.02
N GLU A 36 19.43 35.12 -8.11
CA GLU A 36 18.14 34.46 -8.17
C GLU A 36 18.42 32.98 -7.85
N THR A 37 18.09 32.57 -6.64
CA THR A 37 18.06 31.16 -6.28
C THR A 37 17.16 30.52 -7.31
N PRO A 38 17.65 29.56 -8.13
CA PRO A 38 16.82 28.95 -9.14
C PRO A 38 15.57 28.40 -8.42
N ALA A 39 14.41 28.95 -8.77
CA ALA A 39 13.14 28.49 -8.23
C ALA A 39 13.12 26.98 -8.46
N ALA A 40 13.13 26.21 -7.37
CA ALA A 40 13.08 24.75 -7.47
C ALA A 40 11.92 24.42 -8.39
N ALA A 41 12.20 23.73 -9.52
CA ALA A 41 11.21 23.46 -10.53
C ALA A 41 10.02 22.74 -9.88
N VAL A 42 8.91 23.44 -9.74
CA VAL A 42 7.70 22.90 -9.12
C VAL A 42 7.24 21.72 -9.98
N HIS A 43 7.08 20.56 -9.36
CA HIS A 43 6.65 19.37 -10.07
C HIS A 43 5.31 19.63 -10.79
N PRO A 44 5.13 19.26 -12.09
CA PRO A 44 3.96 19.64 -12.88
C PRO A 44 2.62 19.21 -12.29
N TYR A 45 2.61 18.20 -11.40
CA TYR A 45 1.41 17.69 -10.75
C TYR A 45 1.20 18.22 -9.33
N ALA A 46 2.07 19.09 -8.81
CA ALA A 46 2.04 19.53 -7.42
C ALA A 46 0.69 20.16 -7.03
N ALA A 47 0.15 21.04 -7.87
CA ALA A 47 -1.14 21.67 -7.61
C ALA A 47 -2.28 20.65 -7.53
N HIS A 48 -2.28 19.64 -8.41
CA HIS A 48 -3.32 18.59 -8.42
C HIS A 48 -3.20 17.64 -7.24
N VAL A 49 -1.97 17.33 -6.78
CA VAL A 49 -1.74 16.53 -5.58
C VAL A 49 -2.17 17.28 -4.34
N ALA A 50 -1.84 18.58 -4.24
CA ALA A 50 -2.29 19.41 -3.12
C ALA A 50 -3.82 19.51 -3.06
N GLU A 51 -4.49 19.73 -4.19
CA GLU A 51 -5.95 19.72 -4.29
C GLU A 51 -6.54 18.37 -3.82
N ALA A 52 -5.99 17.25 -4.31
CA ALA A 52 -6.45 15.91 -3.96
C ALA A 52 -6.26 15.61 -2.47
N SER A 53 -5.11 16.01 -1.91
CA SER A 53 -4.81 15.91 -0.49
C SER A 53 -5.83 16.65 0.37
N GLN A 54 -6.10 17.91 0.03
CA GLN A 54 -7.10 18.74 0.75
C GLN A 54 -8.51 18.16 0.64
N ARG A 55 -8.91 17.78 -0.57
CA ARG A 55 -10.27 17.31 -0.84
C ARG A 55 -10.61 15.98 -0.15
N PHE A 56 -9.67 15.07 -0.09
CA PHE A 56 -9.89 13.72 0.45
C PHE A 56 -9.23 13.46 1.80
N GLY A 57 -8.48 14.42 2.35
CA GLY A 57 -7.78 14.27 3.61
C GLY A 57 -6.73 13.16 3.59
N VAL A 58 -6.05 12.99 2.45
CA VAL A 58 -4.96 12.03 2.25
C VAL A 58 -3.65 12.80 2.23
N PRO A 59 -2.63 12.41 3.00
CA PRO A 59 -1.33 13.10 2.96
C PRO A 59 -0.74 13.10 1.55
N GLU A 60 -0.19 14.24 1.10
CA GLU A 60 0.41 14.35 -0.25
C GLU A 60 1.47 13.29 -0.50
N VAL A 61 2.28 12.96 0.51
CA VAL A 61 3.33 11.94 0.41
C VAL A 61 2.76 10.58 0.03
N TRP A 62 1.53 10.24 0.45
CA TRP A 62 0.88 8.99 0.06
C TRP A 62 0.54 8.99 -1.42
N ILE A 63 -0.04 10.09 -1.91
CA ILE A 63 -0.40 10.26 -3.32
C ILE A 63 0.84 10.18 -4.19
N TRP A 64 1.92 10.90 -3.83
CA TRP A 64 3.18 10.89 -4.57
C TRP A 64 3.82 9.50 -4.63
N ARG A 65 3.88 8.78 -3.51
CA ARG A 65 4.50 7.46 -3.45
C ARG A 65 3.74 6.42 -4.25
N VAL A 66 2.42 6.42 -4.16
CA VAL A 66 1.58 5.53 -4.95
C VAL A 66 1.72 5.87 -6.43
N MET A 67 1.56 7.13 -6.85
CA MET A 67 1.73 7.56 -8.23
C MET A 67 3.09 7.14 -8.82
N HIS A 68 4.16 7.29 -8.05
CA HIS A 68 5.49 6.90 -8.50
C HIS A 68 5.60 5.40 -8.80
N VAL A 69 5.06 4.57 -7.94
CA VAL A 69 5.10 3.10 -8.12
C VAL A 69 4.16 2.66 -9.25
N GLU A 70 2.97 3.27 -9.35
CA GLU A 70 1.96 2.91 -10.34
C GLU A 70 2.39 3.25 -11.78
N SER A 71 2.84 4.47 -12.02
CA SER A 71 3.07 4.95 -13.39
C SER A 71 4.44 5.57 -13.62
N ARG A 72 5.23 5.80 -12.56
CA ARG A 72 6.45 6.64 -12.59
C ARG A 72 6.16 8.03 -13.17
N GLY A 73 4.97 8.57 -12.88
CA GLY A 73 4.55 9.89 -13.35
C GLY A 73 4.15 9.94 -14.83
N LYS A 74 3.87 8.81 -15.48
CA LYS A 74 3.42 8.78 -16.89
C LYS A 74 1.91 8.96 -16.96
N PRO A 75 1.38 10.10 -17.49
CA PRO A 75 -0.05 10.41 -17.41
C PRO A 75 -0.92 9.50 -18.30
N ARG A 76 -0.36 8.93 -19.35
CA ARG A 76 -1.06 8.04 -20.27
C ARG A 76 -0.65 6.57 -20.10
N ALA A 77 -0.17 6.20 -18.92
CA ALA A 77 0.15 4.80 -18.64
C ALA A 77 -1.11 3.92 -18.74
N LEU A 78 -0.95 2.76 -19.40
CA LEU A 78 -1.99 1.74 -19.52
C LEU A 78 -1.33 0.40 -19.24
N SER A 79 -1.84 -0.34 -18.23
CA SER A 79 -1.33 -1.67 -17.93
C SER A 79 -1.97 -2.74 -18.82
N HIS A 80 -1.37 -3.93 -18.87
CA HIS A 80 -1.96 -5.09 -19.58
C HIS A 80 -3.32 -5.49 -19.01
N ALA A 81 -3.55 -5.23 -17.71
CA ALA A 81 -4.84 -5.48 -17.05
C ALA A 81 -5.86 -4.33 -17.27
N GLY A 82 -5.49 -3.27 -18.00
CA GLY A 82 -6.36 -2.14 -18.29
C GLY A 82 -6.38 -1.05 -17.22
N ALA A 83 -5.46 -1.03 -16.26
CA ALA A 83 -5.32 0.08 -15.32
C ALA A 83 -4.81 1.34 -16.02
N MET A 84 -5.37 2.51 -15.68
CA MET A 84 -5.28 3.73 -16.46
C MET A 84 -4.66 4.90 -15.70
N GLY A 85 -3.79 5.65 -16.35
CA GLY A 85 -3.29 6.96 -15.96
C GLY A 85 -2.25 6.92 -14.85
N LEU A 86 -2.02 8.09 -14.23
CA LEU A 86 -0.99 8.30 -13.20
C LEU A 86 -1.14 7.39 -11.99
N MET A 87 -2.37 7.17 -11.55
CA MET A 87 -2.72 6.41 -10.35
C MET A 87 -3.21 4.99 -10.66
N GLN A 88 -3.11 4.55 -11.94
CA GLN A 88 -3.45 3.21 -12.42
C GLN A 88 -4.82 2.71 -11.93
N ILE A 89 -5.86 3.50 -12.21
CA ILE A 89 -7.22 3.17 -11.79
C ILE A 89 -7.86 2.18 -12.78
N MET A 90 -8.39 1.08 -12.27
CA MET A 90 -9.12 0.09 -13.06
C MET A 90 -10.43 0.66 -13.62
N PRO A 91 -10.89 0.25 -14.82
CA PRO A 91 -12.08 0.81 -15.46
C PRO A 91 -13.35 0.80 -14.59
N ALA A 92 -13.63 -0.29 -13.89
CA ALA A 92 -14.78 -0.37 -12.99
C ALA A 92 -14.66 0.59 -11.78
N THR A 93 -13.45 0.72 -11.22
CA THR A 93 -13.16 1.65 -10.13
C THR A 93 -13.27 3.09 -10.64
N TRP A 94 -12.78 3.39 -11.85
CA TRP A 94 -12.93 4.69 -12.49
C TRP A 94 -14.41 5.08 -12.63
N ALA A 95 -15.23 4.20 -13.19
CA ALA A 95 -16.66 4.46 -13.38
C ALA A 95 -17.37 4.77 -12.05
N MET A 96 -17.06 4.00 -11.00
CA MET A 96 -17.60 4.23 -9.66
C MET A 96 -17.18 5.58 -9.08
N LEU A 97 -15.88 5.89 -9.13
CA LEU A 97 -15.32 7.12 -8.56
C LEU A 97 -15.79 8.36 -9.33
N THR A 98 -15.88 8.27 -10.66
CA THR A 98 -16.38 9.35 -11.50
C THR A 98 -17.84 9.67 -11.20
N ALA A 99 -18.68 8.66 -11.04
CA ALA A 99 -20.07 8.85 -10.66
C ALA A 99 -20.20 9.50 -9.26
N GLN A 100 -19.36 9.07 -8.32
CA GLN A 100 -19.39 9.56 -6.93
C GLN A 100 -18.83 10.97 -6.78
N HIS A 101 -17.75 11.30 -7.51
CA HIS A 101 -16.97 12.53 -7.30
C HIS A 101 -17.01 13.50 -8.47
N ARG A 102 -17.75 13.21 -9.57
CA ARG A 102 -17.91 14.05 -10.74
C ARG A 102 -16.57 14.42 -11.41
N LEU A 103 -15.75 13.38 -11.69
CA LEU A 103 -14.38 13.59 -12.16
C LEU A 103 -14.26 13.76 -13.69
N GLY A 104 -15.37 13.70 -14.43
CA GLY A 104 -15.34 13.75 -15.89
C GLY A 104 -15.26 12.35 -16.53
N SER A 105 -15.07 12.31 -17.85
CA SER A 105 -15.11 11.06 -18.62
C SER A 105 -13.74 10.52 -19.04
N ASP A 106 -12.69 11.37 -19.03
CA ASP A 106 -11.35 10.97 -19.45
C ASP A 106 -10.50 10.45 -18.27
N PRO A 107 -10.20 9.14 -18.22
CA PRO A 107 -9.36 8.57 -17.15
C PRO A 107 -7.88 8.96 -17.28
N PHE A 108 -7.47 9.58 -18.39
CA PHE A 108 -6.11 10.07 -18.59
C PHE A 108 -5.97 11.58 -18.35
N ASP A 109 -7.05 12.27 -18.00
CA ASP A 109 -6.96 13.63 -17.47
C ASP A 109 -6.17 13.61 -16.17
N VAL A 110 -5.09 14.40 -16.14
CA VAL A 110 -4.11 14.41 -15.04
C VAL A 110 -4.78 14.68 -13.68
N ARG A 111 -5.58 15.75 -13.64
CA ARG A 111 -6.24 16.19 -12.42
C ARG A 111 -7.27 15.15 -11.96
N ALA A 112 -8.12 14.71 -12.88
CA ALA A 112 -9.18 13.76 -12.57
C ALA A 112 -8.63 12.42 -12.10
N ASN A 113 -7.55 11.92 -12.72
CA ASN A 113 -6.92 10.65 -12.35
C ASN A 113 -6.26 10.72 -10.96
N ILE A 114 -5.57 11.83 -10.64
CA ILE A 114 -5.00 12.05 -9.30
C ILE A 114 -6.10 12.12 -8.24
N LEU A 115 -7.20 12.84 -8.51
CA LEU A 115 -8.35 12.92 -7.63
C LEU A 115 -8.99 11.54 -7.41
N ALA A 116 -9.14 10.74 -8.47
CA ALA A 116 -9.66 9.37 -8.38
C ALA A 116 -8.77 8.49 -7.48
N GLY A 117 -7.46 8.53 -7.70
CA GLY A 117 -6.51 7.77 -6.90
C GLY A 117 -6.53 8.15 -5.41
N ALA A 118 -6.57 9.45 -5.13
CA ALA A 118 -6.68 9.95 -3.75
C ALA A 118 -8.01 9.56 -3.08
N ALA A 119 -9.13 9.64 -3.80
CA ALA A 119 -10.42 9.18 -3.31
C ALA A 119 -10.41 7.68 -2.99
N TYR A 120 -9.78 6.86 -3.84
CA TYR A 120 -9.66 5.42 -3.63
C TYR A 120 -8.73 5.09 -2.46
N LEU A 121 -7.58 5.79 -2.33
CA LEU A 121 -6.71 5.68 -1.15
C LEU A 121 -7.47 6.00 0.13
N ARG A 122 -8.25 7.08 0.12
CA ARG A 122 -9.08 7.45 1.28
C ARG A 122 -10.10 6.38 1.61
N ALA A 123 -10.81 5.84 0.65
CA ALA A 123 -11.79 4.77 0.87
C ALA A 123 -11.13 3.52 1.48
N MET A 124 -9.94 3.14 1.01
CA MET A 124 -9.20 2.02 1.58
C MET A 124 -8.67 2.33 2.98
N TRP A 125 -8.18 3.53 3.23
CA TRP A 125 -7.79 3.95 4.57
C TRP A 125 -8.96 3.93 5.55
N ASP A 126 -10.12 4.44 5.15
CA ASP A 126 -11.30 4.45 6.01
C ASP A 126 -11.79 3.05 6.37
N ARG A 127 -11.60 2.10 5.44
CA ARG A 127 -11.98 0.70 5.65
C ARG A 127 -11.03 -0.05 6.59
N TYR A 128 -9.72 0.13 6.43
CA TYR A 128 -8.74 -0.73 7.09
C TYR A 128 -8.02 -0.08 8.26
N ARG A 129 -7.85 1.23 8.27
CA ARG A 129 -7.08 1.99 9.28
C ARG A 129 -5.67 1.43 9.52
N ASP A 130 -5.16 0.69 8.56
CA ASP A 130 -3.82 0.12 8.51
C ASP A 130 -3.20 0.42 7.15
N VAL A 131 -2.00 0.98 7.12
CA VAL A 131 -1.31 1.41 5.90
C VAL A 131 -1.04 0.23 4.96
N ARG A 132 -0.69 -0.93 5.49
CA ARG A 132 -0.36 -2.10 4.66
C ARG A 132 -1.60 -2.72 4.04
N LEU A 133 -2.66 -2.85 4.84
CA LEU A 133 -3.95 -3.34 4.34
C LEU A 133 -4.56 -2.36 3.33
N MET A 134 -4.43 -1.05 3.57
CA MET A 134 -4.83 -0.01 2.62
C MET A 134 -4.10 -0.18 1.28
N LEU A 135 -2.76 -0.31 1.30
CA LEU A 135 -1.96 -0.49 0.11
C LEU A 135 -2.25 -1.84 -0.59
N ALA A 136 -2.41 -2.91 0.19
CA ALA A 136 -2.79 -4.22 -0.35
C ALA A 136 -4.16 -4.16 -1.03
N ALA A 137 -5.13 -3.45 -0.43
CA ALA A 137 -6.45 -3.26 -0.99
C ALA A 137 -6.44 -2.36 -2.24
N TYR A 138 -5.59 -1.33 -2.25
CA TYR A 138 -5.42 -0.47 -3.43
C TYR A 138 -4.91 -1.27 -4.63
N ASN A 139 -3.88 -2.09 -4.43
CA ASN A 139 -3.23 -2.86 -5.50
C ASN A 139 -3.99 -4.13 -5.89
N ALA A 140 -4.39 -4.96 -4.92
CA ALA A 140 -5.02 -6.27 -5.18
C ALA A 140 -6.55 -6.28 -5.05
N GLY A 141 -7.14 -5.14 -4.69
CA GLY A 141 -8.57 -5.00 -4.43
C GLY A 141 -8.98 -5.37 -2.99
N PRO A 142 -10.09 -4.76 -2.49
CA PRO A 142 -10.53 -4.93 -1.10
C PRO A 142 -10.89 -6.39 -0.77
N GLY A 143 -11.47 -7.15 -1.68
CA GLY A 143 -11.81 -8.55 -1.42
C GLY A 143 -10.58 -9.43 -1.13
N ARG A 144 -9.45 -9.15 -1.78
CA ARG A 144 -8.19 -9.86 -1.51
C ARG A 144 -7.60 -9.43 -0.17
N ALA A 145 -7.63 -8.14 0.14
CA ALA A 145 -7.17 -7.63 1.42
C ALA A 145 -8.03 -8.16 2.59
N ASP A 146 -9.34 -8.25 2.42
CA ASP A 146 -10.24 -8.87 3.41
C ASP A 146 -9.93 -10.34 3.68
N ALA A 147 -9.68 -11.12 2.60
CA ALA A 147 -9.31 -12.51 2.73
C ALA A 147 -7.96 -12.69 3.44
N TYR A 148 -7.01 -11.80 3.18
CA TYR A 148 -5.72 -11.76 3.84
C TYR A 148 -5.84 -11.37 5.32
N ALA A 149 -6.57 -10.30 5.62
CA ALA A 149 -6.79 -9.85 7.00
C ALA A 149 -7.48 -10.92 7.87
N ALA A 150 -8.35 -11.72 7.25
CA ALA A 150 -9.03 -12.84 7.90
C ALA A 150 -8.18 -14.14 7.94
N GLY A 151 -6.92 -14.11 7.50
CA GLY A 151 -6.04 -15.29 7.48
C GLY A 151 -6.45 -16.38 6.48
N ARG A 152 -7.43 -16.11 5.59
CA ARG A 152 -7.94 -17.11 4.65
C ARG A 152 -7.06 -17.30 3.41
N ARG A 153 -6.29 -16.29 3.04
CA ARG A 153 -5.47 -16.29 1.83
C ARG A 153 -4.30 -15.33 1.93
N GLY A 154 -3.12 -15.72 1.42
CA GLY A 154 -1.97 -14.84 1.27
C GLY A 154 -2.18 -13.77 0.21
N LEU A 155 -1.36 -12.72 0.26
CA LEU A 155 -1.30 -11.71 -0.79
C LEU A 155 -0.49 -12.25 -2.00
N PRO A 156 -0.81 -11.82 -3.24
CA PRO A 156 0.03 -12.06 -4.40
C PRO A 156 1.45 -11.51 -4.18
N ALA A 157 2.45 -12.15 -4.77
CA ALA A 157 3.85 -11.73 -4.62
C ALA A 157 4.08 -10.28 -5.08
N GLU A 158 3.41 -9.85 -6.16
CA GLU A 158 3.45 -8.46 -6.64
C GLU A 158 2.88 -7.48 -5.62
N THR A 159 1.77 -7.84 -4.96
CA THR A 159 1.16 -7.01 -3.92
C THR A 159 2.04 -6.91 -2.68
N VAL A 160 2.69 -8.03 -2.29
CA VAL A 160 3.68 -8.02 -1.20
C VAL A 160 4.83 -7.08 -1.52
N ALA A 161 5.39 -7.14 -2.74
CA ALA A 161 6.45 -6.25 -3.20
C ALA A 161 5.99 -4.78 -3.25
N TYR A 162 4.77 -4.52 -3.73
CA TYR A 162 4.16 -3.20 -3.76
C TYR A 162 4.05 -2.59 -2.36
N VAL A 163 3.50 -3.33 -1.41
CA VAL A 163 3.37 -2.87 -0.01
C VAL A 163 4.75 -2.64 0.60
N ALA A 164 5.72 -3.53 0.39
CA ALA A 164 7.07 -3.40 0.90
C ALA A 164 7.79 -2.15 0.37
N ALA A 165 7.54 -1.77 -0.88
CA ALA A 165 8.13 -0.60 -1.52
C ALA A 165 7.55 0.74 -0.99
N ILE A 166 6.29 0.77 -0.59
CA ILE A 166 5.59 2.02 -0.28
C ILE A 166 5.41 2.22 1.23
N ALA A 167 5.02 1.19 1.97
CA ALA A 167 4.60 1.30 3.35
C ALA A 167 5.61 1.99 4.29
N PRO A 168 6.95 1.76 4.18
CA PRO A 168 7.92 2.45 5.02
C PRO A 168 7.91 3.97 4.84
N ALA A 169 7.72 4.43 3.60
CA ALA A 169 7.65 5.86 3.30
C ALA A 169 6.34 6.52 3.78
N LEU A 170 5.33 5.73 4.10
CA LEU A 170 4.04 6.17 4.65
C LEU A 170 3.98 6.04 6.18
N GLY A 171 5.11 5.73 6.83
CA GLY A 171 5.22 5.65 8.29
C GLY A 171 4.89 4.27 8.88
N ALA A 172 4.64 3.25 8.04
CA ALA A 172 4.51 1.90 8.55
C ALA A 172 5.90 1.25 8.71
N PRO A 173 6.21 0.60 9.85
CA PRO A 173 7.50 -0.08 10.02
C PRO A 173 7.71 -1.15 8.96
N ALA A 174 8.96 -1.38 8.56
CA ALA A 174 9.28 -2.45 7.61
C ALA A 174 8.89 -3.82 8.18
N VAL A 175 8.25 -4.67 7.37
CA VAL A 175 7.95 -6.07 7.73
C VAL A 175 8.61 -6.97 6.69
N PRO A 176 9.21 -8.09 7.09
CA PRO A 176 9.74 -9.05 6.14
C PRO A 176 8.63 -9.52 5.17
N SER A 177 8.91 -9.48 3.87
CA SER A 177 7.97 -9.90 2.81
C SER A 177 7.41 -11.30 3.03
N ALA A 178 8.23 -12.22 3.58
CA ALA A 178 7.81 -13.56 3.93
C ALA A 178 6.64 -13.62 4.93
N ALA A 179 6.52 -12.62 5.83
CA ALA A 179 5.42 -12.57 6.79
C ALA A 179 4.08 -12.23 6.11
N MET A 180 4.09 -11.41 5.05
CA MET A 180 2.89 -11.05 4.29
C MET A 180 2.48 -12.11 3.27
N ALA A 181 3.42 -12.91 2.80
CA ALA A 181 3.17 -14.00 1.84
C ALA A 181 2.58 -15.25 2.49
N ARG A 182 2.71 -15.40 3.81
CA ARG A 182 2.17 -16.58 4.51
C ARG A 182 0.65 -16.57 4.46
N THR A 183 0.10 -17.57 3.80
CA THR A 183 -1.20 -18.12 4.13
C THR A 183 -1.05 -18.81 5.49
N ALA A 184 -1.99 -18.62 6.41
CA ALA A 184 -2.18 -19.63 7.44
C ALA A 184 -2.40 -20.93 6.67
N GLU A 185 -1.47 -21.86 6.77
CA GLU A 185 -1.65 -23.20 6.22
C GLU A 185 -2.92 -23.73 6.90
N PRO A 186 -3.97 -24.10 6.14
CA PRO A 186 -5.13 -24.70 6.78
C PRO A 186 -4.61 -25.88 7.58
N PRO A 187 -5.06 -26.08 8.84
CA PRO A 187 -4.60 -27.19 9.65
C PRO A 187 -4.72 -28.45 8.79
N SER A 188 -3.58 -29.11 8.55
CA SER A 188 -3.54 -30.33 7.75
C SER A 188 -4.54 -31.28 8.37
N TRP A 189 -5.46 -31.83 7.58
CA TRP A 189 -6.39 -32.87 8.05
C TRP A 189 -5.66 -34.03 8.73
N ARG A 190 -4.36 -34.22 8.40
CA ARG A 190 -3.48 -35.21 9.01
C ARG A 190 -3.03 -34.83 10.43
N SER A 191 -3.04 -33.55 10.81
CA SER A 191 -2.76 -33.07 12.16
C SER A 191 -4.03 -32.77 12.97
N ALA A 192 -5.21 -32.90 12.35
CA ALA A 192 -6.46 -32.87 13.08
C ALA A 192 -6.54 -34.13 13.96
N LEU A 193 -6.71 -33.98 15.27
CA LEU A 193 -6.86 -35.07 16.23
C LEU A 193 -8.11 -35.92 16.02
N LEU A 194 -8.63 -35.99 14.80
CA LEU A 194 -9.79 -36.80 14.40
C LEU A 194 -9.43 -38.30 14.27
N PHE A 195 -8.14 -38.61 14.27
CA PHE A 195 -7.66 -39.99 14.36
C PHE A 195 -6.90 -40.15 15.67
N THR A 196 -7.61 -40.10 16.81
CA THR A 196 -7.15 -40.76 18.01
C THR A 196 -7.08 -42.24 17.68
N GLU A 197 -5.86 -42.79 17.59
CA GLU A 197 -5.66 -44.21 17.59
C GLU A 197 -6.44 -44.80 18.78
N GLN A 198 -7.53 -45.46 18.47
CA GLN A 198 -8.22 -46.29 19.42
C GLN A 198 -7.26 -47.42 19.68
N ARG A 199 -6.50 -47.30 20.78
CA ARG A 199 -5.66 -48.35 21.30
C ARG A 199 -6.59 -49.53 21.59
N SER A 200 -6.60 -50.46 20.69
CA SER A 200 -7.25 -51.74 20.88
C SER A 200 -6.44 -52.50 21.92
N ASP A 201 -6.81 -52.36 23.15
CA ASP A 201 -6.44 -53.35 24.16
C ASP A 201 -7.13 -54.66 23.81
N THR A 202 -6.42 -55.52 23.11
CA THR A 202 -6.84 -56.90 22.84
C THR A 202 -6.46 -57.76 24.03
N PRO A 203 -7.43 -58.35 24.75
CA PRO A 203 -7.12 -59.49 25.59
C PRO A 203 -6.94 -60.72 24.70
N ALA A 204 -5.87 -61.41 24.97
CA ALA A 204 -5.47 -62.63 24.30
C ALA A 204 -6.47 -63.77 24.51
N ALA A 205 -6.49 -64.65 23.51
CA ALA A 205 -6.87 -66.06 23.51
C ALA A 205 -8.34 -66.40 23.29
N THR A 206 -8.63 -67.04 22.15
CA THR A 206 -8.88 -68.50 22.12
C THR A 206 -9.10 -68.95 20.70
N SER A 207 -8.31 -69.89 20.26
CA SER A 207 -8.41 -70.60 18.99
C SER A 207 -9.64 -71.51 18.95
N VAL A 208 -10.49 -71.35 17.95
CA VAL A 208 -11.35 -72.46 17.45
C VAL A 208 -11.39 -72.43 15.94
N GLN A 209 -11.22 -73.63 15.44
CA GLN A 209 -10.94 -74.04 14.10
C GLN A 209 -12.25 -74.35 13.32
N ARG A 210 -12.22 -74.08 12.02
CA ARG A 210 -12.86 -74.78 10.91
C ARG A 210 -14.35 -74.53 10.57
N GLY A 211 -14.56 -74.21 9.31
CA GLY A 211 -15.86 -74.35 8.64
C GLY A 211 -15.87 -73.61 7.30
N ASP A 212 -15.48 -74.36 6.21
CA ASP A 212 -15.71 -73.96 4.82
C ASP A 212 -17.22 -73.86 4.55
N VAL A 213 -17.68 -72.79 3.97
CA VAL A 213 -18.80 -72.86 2.99
C VAL A 213 -18.67 -71.75 1.97
N ALA A 214 -18.73 -72.14 0.74
CA ALA A 214 -18.72 -71.31 -0.48
C ALA A 214 -20.03 -70.53 -0.66
N ALA A 215 -19.89 -69.50 -1.48
CA ALA A 215 -20.81 -69.02 -2.51
C ALA A 215 -21.48 -67.66 -2.31
N ALA A 216 -21.45 -66.93 -3.46
CA ALA A 216 -22.36 -65.91 -3.97
C ALA A 216 -22.17 -64.47 -3.51
N GLY A 217 -21.51 -63.69 -4.40
CA GLY A 217 -21.59 -62.23 -4.39
C GLY A 217 -22.95 -61.69 -4.85
N PRO A 218 -23.21 -60.48 -4.51
CA PRO A 218 -23.96 -59.65 -5.43
C PRO A 218 -23.16 -58.45 -5.89
N SER A 219 -23.22 -58.26 -7.20
CA SER A 219 -22.74 -57.11 -7.96
C SER A 219 -23.41 -55.81 -7.46
N HIS A 220 -22.65 -54.87 -6.96
CA HIS A 220 -23.14 -53.50 -6.77
C HIS A 220 -22.62 -52.66 -7.90
N SER A 221 -23.55 -52.35 -8.84
CA SER A 221 -23.37 -51.32 -9.88
C SER A 221 -23.14 -49.94 -9.21
N ALA A 222 -22.06 -49.32 -9.59
CA ALA A 222 -21.81 -47.90 -9.24
C ALA A 222 -22.84 -47.01 -9.96
N PRO A 223 -23.41 -45.99 -9.30
CA PRO A 223 -24.23 -45.01 -10.00
C PRO A 223 -23.38 -44.08 -10.86
N ALA A 224 -23.85 -43.85 -12.08
CA ALA A 224 -23.23 -42.92 -13.02
C ALA A 224 -23.27 -41.50 -12.50
N PRO A 225 -22.26 -40.64 -12.81
CA PRO A 225 -22.27 -39.22 -12.43
C PRO A 225 -23.35 -38.47 -13.25
N SER A 226 -24.23 -37.76 -12.53
CA SER A 226 -25.20 -36.86 -13.13
C SER A 226 -24.50 -35.67 -13.78
N PRO A 227 -24.85 -35.24 -14.99
CA PRO A 227 -24.28 -34.06 -15.62
C PRO A 227 -24.86 -32.79 -14.98
N LEU A 228 -24.00 -32.01 -14.36
CA LEU A 228 -24.36 -30.72 -13.70
C LEU A 228 -24.23 -29.54 -14.68
N PHE A 229 -24.56 -29.71 -15.94
CA PHE A 229 -24.62 -28.63 -16.92
C PHE A 229 -25.98 -28.66 -17.65
N VAL A 230 -26.78 -27.64 -17.39
CA VAL A 230 -27.98 -27.32 -18.16
C VAL A 230 -27.55 -26.41 -19.31
N PRO A 231 -27.69 -26.76 -20.57
CA PRO A 231 -27.46 -25.86 -21.69
C PRO A 231 -28.61 -24.83 -21.74
N LEU A 232 -28.25 -23.52 -21.66
CA LEU A 232 -29.16 -22.43 -21.98
C LEU A 232 -29.33 -22.40 -23.49
N SER A 233 -30.40 -22.98 -23.99
CA SER A 233 -30.86 -22.81 -25.39
C SER A 233 -31.33 -21.37 -25.55
N GLY A 234 -30.55 -20.57 -26.30
CA GLY A 234 -31.04 -19.31 -26.85
C GLY A 234 -32.02 -19.66 -27.98
N ASP A 235 -33.24 -19.21 -27.86
CA ASP A 235 -34.14 -19.17 -29.00
C ASP A 235 -34.32 -17.73 -29.45
N ASN A 236 -34.07 -17.56 -30.73
CA ASN A 236 -34.02 -16.34 -31.47
C ASN A 236 -35.38 -16.17 -32.17
N ARG A 237 -36.10 -15.07 -31.79
CA ARG A 237 -37.06 -14.46 -32.73
C ARG A 237 -37.20 -12.97 -32.46
#